data_37c27e5a49ecf8a54088c5f5f2caa468
#
_entry.id   37c27e5a49ecf8a54088c5f5f2caa468
#
_cell.length_a   1.000
_cell.length_b   1.000
_cell.length_c   1.000
_cell.angle_alpha   90.00
_cell.angle_beta   90.00
_cell.angle_gamma   90.00
#
_symmetry.space_group_name_H-M   'P 1'
#
loop_
_entity.id
_entity.type
_entity.pdbx_description
1 polymer ?
#
loop_
_entity_poly.entity_id
_entity_poly.type
_entity_poly.pdbx_seq_one_letter_code
_entity_poly.pdbx_strand_id
1 'polypeptide(L)'
;MRLAAAAALALLALPAAAEITAARFSAPNDRYDHDILGETPDWGALDLTLTDGRTLRYRLPEALVFEDIEPRLADLDGDGAPEVIVVEASPARGARLAVWGETGRVAAGPHYGQPHRWLAPLGAADLDGDGRVEIAYIDRPHLAKVLVVVRLDGGRLVPLAEAPGLTNHRIGDAL
;
A
#
# COMPACT_ATOMS: atom_id res chain seq x y z
N MET A 1 -38.82 18.67 51.04
CA MET A 1 -37.50 18.14 50.65
C MET A 1 -37.65 17.36 49.38
N ARG A 2 -37.13 17.87 48.25
CA ARG A 2 -37.13 17.15 46.93
C ARG A 2 -35.71 16.61 46.75
N LEU A 3 -35.55 15.27 46.76
CA LEU A 3 -34.30 14.60 46.43
C LEU A 3 -34.15 14.61 44.90
N ALA A 4 -33.11 15.30 44.41
CA ALA A 4 -32.69 15.20 42.99
C ALA A 4 -31.79 13.97 42.85
N ALA A 5 -32.28 12.97 42.10
CA ALA A 5 -31.44 11.84 41.71
C ALA A 5 -30.52 12.26 40.54
N ALA A 6 -29.23 12.30 40.78
CA ALA A 6 -28.23 12.47 39.71
C ALA A 6 -28.01 11.12 39.01
N ALA A 7 -28.41 11.02 37.76
CA ALA A 7 -28.07 9.88 36.93
C ALA A 7 -26.64 10.03 36.41
N ALA A 8 -25.73 9.17 36.86
CA ALA A 8 -24.39 9.07 36.32
C ALA A 8 -24.43 8.33 34.98
N LEU A 9 -24.12 9.03 33.90
CA LEU A 9 -23.96 8.45 32.56
C LEU A 9 -22.55 7.81 32.50
N ALA A 10 -22.48 6.49 32.57
CA ALA A 10 -21.22 5.77 32.35
C ALA A 10 -20.95 5.74 30.84
N LEU A 11 -19.95 6.52 30.39
CA LEU A 11 -19.38 6.38 29.04
C LEU A 11 -18.59 5.04 29.01
N LEU A 12 -19.13 4.07 28.32
CA LEU A 12 -18.41 2.87 27.93
C LEU A 12 -17.42 3.28 26.83
N ALA A 13 -16.13 3.38 27.15
CA ALA A 13 -15.08 3.48 26.14
C ALA A 13 -15.09 2.19 25.30
N LEU A 14 -15.40 2.30 24.01
CA LEU A 14 -15.15 1.22 23.07
C LEU A 14 -13.64 1.00 23.01
N PRO A 15 -13.16 -0.27 22.96
CA PRO A 15 -11.74 -0.51 22.71
C PRO A 15 -11.36 0.14 21.37
N ALA A 16 -10.30 0.92 21.35
CA ALA A 16 -9.73 1.42 20.11
C ALA A 16 -9.37 0.21 19.23
N ALA A 17 -9.66 0.29 17.95
CA ALA A 17 -9.19 -0.71 16.99
C ALA A 17 -7.66 -0.76 17.06
N ALA A 18 -7.08 -1.93 16.89
CA ALA A 18 -5.63 -2.05 16.90
C ALA A 18 -5.10 -1.58 15.55
N GLU A 19 -4.17 -0.63 15.53
CA GLU A 19 -3.63 0.00 14.32
C GLU A 19 -2.38 -0.73 13.82
N ILE A 20 -2.08 -0.64 12.52
CA ILE A 20 -0.86 -1.18 11.92
C ILE A 20 0.32 -0.30 12.34
N THR A 21 1.34 -0.90 12.95
CA THR A 21 2.57 -0.21 13.37
C THR A 21 3.77 -0.55 12.52
N ALA A 22 3.74 -1.70 11.83
CA ALA A 22 4.78 -2.12 10.91
C ALA A 22 4.22 -3.10 9.87
N ALA A 23 4.84 -3.12 8.70
CA ALA A 23 4.56 -4.06 7.64
C ALA A 23 5.88 -4.60 7.08
N ARG A 24 5.88 -5.86 6.63
CA ARG A 24 7.00 -6.47 5.93
C ARG A 24 6.53 -7.54 4.97
N PHE A 25 7.27 -7.72 3.91
CA PHE A 25 7.07 -8.88 3.03
C PHE A 25 7.63 -10.15 3.65
N SER A 26 7.04 -11.29 3.28
CA SER A 26 7.42 -12.62 3.76
C SER A 26 7.06 -13.70 2.74
N ALA A 27 7.44 -14.97 3.02
CA ALA A 27 7.28 -16.08 2.10
C ALA A 27 7.96 -15.82 0.74
N PRO A 28 9.31 -15.70 0.73
CA PRO A 28 10.06 -15.49 -0.50
C PRO A 28 9.81 -16.61 -1.50
N ASN A 29 9.79 -16.27 -2.78
CA ASN A 29 9.58 -17.22 -3.88
C ASN A 29 10.19 -16.68 -5.18
N ASP A 30 10.17 -17.49 -6.24
CA ASP A 30 10.73 -17.23 -7.58
C ASP A 30 9.66 -17.31 -8.68
N ARG A 31 8.38 -17.03 -8.33
CA ARG A 31 7.26 -17.21 -9.27
C ARG A 31 7.16 -16.14 -10.35
N TYR A 32 7.81 -15.00 -10.13
CA TYR A 32 7.79 -13.87 -11.05
C TYR A 32 9.21 -13.44 -11.39
N ASP A 33 9.77 -14.02 -12.41
CA ASP A 33 11.15 -13.87 -12.89
C ASP A 33 11.34 -12.50 -13.57
N HIS A 34 11.38 -11.41 -12.79
CA HIS A 34 11.57 -10.07 -13.34
C HIS A 34 12.89 -9.40 -12.95
N ASP A 35 13.48 -9.73 -11.82
CA ASP A 35 14.81 -9.28 -11.32
C ASP A 35 15.08 -7.78 -11.45
N ILE A 36 14.02 -6.94 -11.54
CA ILE A 36 14.16 -5.49 -11.75
C ILE A 36 14.81 -4.79 -10.55
N LEU A 37 14.68 -5.38 -9.38
CA LEU A 37 15.21 -4.90 -8.11
C LEU A 37 16.55 -5.58 -7.75
N GLY A 38 17.20 -6.26 -8.71
CA GLY A 38 18.39 -7.10 -8.49
C GLY A 38 18.01 -8.52 -8.04
N GLU A 39 18.98 -9.27 -7.50
CA GLU A 39 18.79 -10.67 -7.03
C GLU A 39 17.93 -10.76 -5.75
N THR A 40 16.85 -9.98 -5.64
CA THR A 40 15.91 -10.05 -4.52
C THR A 40 14.76 -10.98 -4.86
N PRO A 41 14.34 -11.86 -3.93
CA PRO A 41 13.19 -12.72 -4.20
C PRO A 41 11.90 -11.90 -4.28
N ASP A 42 10.95 -12.39 -5.06
CA ASP A 42 9.56 -11.97 -4.93
C ASP A 42 8.94 -12.48 -3.63
N TRP A 43 7.86 -11.88 -3.20
CA TRP A 43 7.25 -12.20 -1.93
C TRP A 43 5.82 -12.71 -2.10
N GLY A 44 5.49 -13.78 -1.37
CA GLY A 44 4.16 -14.41 -1.42
C GLY A 44 3.21 -13.96 -0.31
N ALA A 45 3.71 -13.20 0.67
CA ALA A 45 2.89 -12.76 1.80
C ALA A 45 3.31 -11.38 2.32
N LEU A 46 2.34 -10.71 2.95
CA LEU A 46 2.48 -9.47 3.69
C LEU A 46 2.15 -9.74 5.15
N ASP A 47 3.07 -9.42 6.06
CA ASP A 47 2.88 -9.48 7.51
C ASP A 47 2.68 -8.08 8.05
N LEU A 48 1.59 -7.86 8.78
CA LEU A 48 1.27 -6.61 9.47
C LEU A 48 1.38 -6.79 10.97
N THR A 49 2.12 -5.94 11.65
CA THR A 49 2.20 -5.89 13.11
C THR A 49 1.27 -4.81 13.62
N LEU A 50 0.47 -5.11 14.64
CA LEU A 50 -0.52 -4.21 15.22
C LEU A 50 -0.06 -3.64 16.57
N THR A 51 -0.67 -2.54 17.00
CA THR A 51 -0.43 -1.89 18.31
C THR A 51 -0.64 -2.82 19.50
N ASP A 52 -1.51 -3.82 19.39
CA ASP A 52 -1.76 -4.83 20.43
C ASP A 52 -0.78 -6.02 20.39
N GLY A 53 0.23 -5.97 19.51
CA GLY A 53 1.26 -6.99 19.35
C GLY A 53 0.87 -8.17 18.47
N ARG A 54 -0.35 -8.25 17.98
CA ARG A 54 -0.75 -9.28 17.01
C ARG A 54 -0.04 -9.07 15.67
N THR A 55 0.19 -10.17 14.95
CA THR A 55 0.64 -10.15 13.57
C THR A 55 -0.42 -10.77 12.68
N LEU A 56 -0.86 -10.04 11.66
CA LEU A 56 -1.73 -10.53 10.61
C LEU A 56 -0.88 -10.92 9.41
N ARG A 57 -1.15 -12.07 8.81
CA ARG A 57 -0.45 -12.52 7.59
C ARG A 57 -1.43 -12.70 6.45
N TYR A 58 -1.23 -11.96 5.39
CA TYR A 58 -1.97 -12.06 4.14
C TYR A 58 -1.13 -12.74 3.06
N ARG A 59 -1.61 -13.86 2.55
CA ARG A 59 -0.97 -14.59 1.45
C ARG A 59 -1.64 -14.22 0.13
N LEU A 60 -0.83 -13.92 -0.87
CA LEU A 60 -1.33 -13.76 -2.23
C LEU A 60 -1.63 -15.14 -2.86
N PRO A 61 -2.63 -15.19 -3.76
CA PRO A 61 -2.79 -16.35 -4.66
C PRO A 61 -1.52 -16.61 -5.47
N GLU A 62 -1.30 -17.83 -5.92
CA GLU A 62 -0.13 -18.21 -6.72
C GLU A 62 0.07 -17.37 -7.99
N ALA A 63 -1.01 -16.79 -8.54
CA ALA A 63 -0.98 -15.92 -9.71
C ALA A 63 -0.48 -14.50 -9.42
N LEU A 64 -0.09 -14.18 -8.17
CA LEU A 64 0.39 -12.87 -7.75
C LEU A 64 1.60 -13.01 -6.83
N VAL A 65 2.46 -11.98 -6.88
CA VAL A 65 3.56 -11.75 -5.94
C VAL A 65 3.53 -10.28 -5.48
N PHE A 66 4.20 -9.98 -4.38
CA PHE A 66 4.62 -8.62 -4.09
C PHE A 66 6.00 -8.41 -4.72
N GLU A 67 6.12 -7.40 -5.56
CA GLU A 67 7.32 -7.00 -6.29
C GLU A 67 7.73 -5.59 -5.88
N ASP A 68 8.31 -5.47 -4.70
CA ASP A 68 8.77 -4.19 -4.15
C ASP A 68 9.87 -4.46 -3.10
N ILE A 69 10.62 -3.42 -2.75
CA ILE A 69 11.69 -3.47 -1.74
C ILE A 69 11.08 -3.61 -0.36
N GLU A 70 10.08 -2.77 -0.06
CA GLU A 70 9.42 -2.71 1.24
C GLU A 70 7.97 -2.20 1.11
N PRO A 71 7.08 -2.61 2.02
CA PRO A 71 5.77 -1.99 2.16
C PRO A 71 5.91 -0.59 2.79
N ARG A 72 5.05 0.37 2.40
CA ARG A 72 5.05 1.73 2.94
C ARG A 72 3.76 1.99 3.69
N LEU A 73 3.87 2.61 4.88
CA LEU A 73 2.74 2.95 5.72
C LEU A 73 2.38 4.43 5.55
N ALA A 74 1.09 4.72 5.39
CA ALA A 74 0.54 6.07 5.42
C ALA A 74 -0.95 6.02 5.78
N ASP A 75 -1.43 6.99 6.54
CA ASP A 75 -2.86 7.22 6.77
C ASP A 75 -3.43 7.85 5.50
N LEU A 76 -4.06 7.02 4.65
CA LEU A 76 -4.50 7.39 3.30
C LEU A 76 -5.93 7.92 3.26
N ASP A 77 -6.75 7.57 4.25
CA ASP A 77 -8.16 7.99 4.31
C ASP A 77 -8.45 9.01 5.42
N GLY A 78 -7.45 9.31 6.26
CA GLY A 78 -7.52 10.35 7.28
C GLY A 78 -8.22 9.90 8.56
N ASP A 79 -8.32 8.60 8.80
CA ASP A 79 -8.94 8.04 10.01
C ASP A 79 -7.99 7.93 11.21
N GLY A 80 -6.70 8.19 10.99
CA GLY A 80 -5.63 8.15 11.98
C GLY A 80 -4.90 6.80 12.04
N ALA A 81 -5.36 5.76 11.37
CA ALA A 81 -4.71 4.46 11.28
C ALA A 81 -4.05 4.28 9.89
N PRO A 82 -2.78 3.86 9.81
CA PRO A 82 -2.13 3.77 8.51
C PRO A 82 -2.57 2.53 7.72
N GLU A 83 -2.75 2.73 6.42
CA GLU A 83 -2.77 1.68 5.41
C GLU A 83 -1.36 1.35 4.92
N VAL A 84 -1.26 0.25 4.17
CA VAL A 84 -0.01 -0.28 3.60
C VAL A 84 -0.04 -0.22 2.09
N ILE A 85 0.86 0.55 1.51
CA ILE A 85 1.05 0.68 0.06
C ILE A 85 2.03 -0.39 -0.40
N VAL A 86 1.68 -1.14 -1.43
CA VAL A 86 2.49 -2.22 -2.01
C VAL A 86 2.35 -2.28 -3.53
N VAL A 87 3.29 -2.95 -4.18
CA VAL A 87 3.19 -3.36 -5.58
C VAL A 87 2.86 -4.84 -5.65
N GLU A 88 1.74 -5.18 -6.30
CA GLU A 88 1.39 -6.55 -6.65
C GLU A 88 1.70 -6.79 -8.12
N ALA A 89 2.40 -7.87 -8.45
CA ALA A 89 2.71 -8.25 -9.82
C ALA A 89 2.09 -9.59 -10.20
N SER A 90 1.73 -9.72 -11.46
CA SER A 90 1.16 -10.92 -12.06
C SER A 90 2.00 -11.36 -13.24
N PRO A 91 2.42 -12.64 -13.32
CA PRO A 91 3.12 -13.19 -14.49
C PRO A 91 2.37 -12.99 -15.82
N ALA A 92 1.05 -12.87 -15.77
CA ALA A 92 0.23 -12.68 -16.97
C ALA A 92 -0.08 -11.21 -17.28
N ARG A 93 -0.11 -10.31 -16.27
CA ARG A 93 -0.68 -8.96 -16.42
C ARG A 93 0.24 -7.84 -15.96
N GLY A 94 1.41 -8.14 -15.41
CA GLY A 94 2.33 -7.15 -14.85
C GLY A 94 1.88 -6.57 -13.51
N ALA A 95 2.52 -5.50 -13.10
CA ALA A 95 2.31 -4.88 -11.80
C ALA A 95 1.02 -4.05 -11.70
N ARG A 96 0.63 -3.77 -10.46
CA ARG A 96 -0.37 -2.78 -10.06
C ARG A 96 -0.05 -2.22 -8.69
N LEU A 97 -0.45 -0.99 -8.42
CA LEU A 97 -0.48 -0.45 -7.07
C LEU A 97 -1.63 -1.08 -6.28
N ALA A 98 -1.40 -1.43 -5.03
CA ALA A 98 -2.44 -1.91 -4.12
C ALA A 98 -2.27 -1.31 -2.72
N VAL A 99 -3.38 -1.20 -2.01
CA VAL A 99 -3.46 -0.70 -0.63
C VAL A 99 -4.08 -1.79 0.23
N TRP A 100 -3.44 -2.08 1.35
CA TRP A 100 -3.88 -3.08 2.31
C TRP A 100 -4.12 -2.44 3.67
N GLY A 101 -5.06 -2.99 4.41
CA GLY A 101 -5.37 -2.63 5.79
C GLY A 101 -5.50 -3.87 6.67
N GLU A 102 -5.97 -3.70 7.90
CA GLU A 102 -6.16 -4.79 8.86
C GLU A 102 -7.12 -5.88 8.39
N THR A 103 -8.07 -5.53 7.53
CA THR A 103 -9.08 -6.48 7.04
C THR A 103 -8.72 -7.10 5.69
N GLY A 104 -7.53 -6.79 5.15
CA GLY A 104 -7.07 -7.27 3.85
C GLY A 104 -6.86 -6.15 2.84
N ARG A 105 -6.99 -6.47 1.54
CA ARG A 105 -6.83 -5.47 0.48
C ARG A 105 -7.99 -4.48 0.47
N VAL A 106 -7.67 -3.20 0.71
CA VAL A 106 -8.61 -2.07 0.70
C VAL A 106 -8.92 -1.63 -0.74
N ALA A 107 -7.86 -1.46 -1.54
CA ALA A 107 -7.97 -1.00 -2.92
C ALA A 107 -6.86 -1.58 -3.79
N ALA A 108 -7.10 -1.64 -5.10
CA ALA A 108 -6.05 -1.90 -6.09
C ALA A 108 -6.37 -1.20 -7.40
N GLY A 109 -5.33 -0.68 -8.03
CA GLY A 109 -5.37 -0.15 -9.39
C GLY A 109 -5.46 -1.25 -10.45
N PRO A 110 -5.57 -0.87 -11.73
CA PRO A 110 -5.49 -1.81 -12.84
C PRO A 110 -4.08 -2.37 -12.97
N HIS A 111 -3.96 -3.61 -13.46
CA HIS A 111 -2.67 -4.13 -13.93
C HIS A 111 -2.26 -3.45 -15.24
N TYR A 112 -0.97 -3.31 -15.50
CA TYR A 112 -0.44 -2.71 -16.73
C TYR A 112 -0.58 -3.57 -18.00
N GLY A 113 -1.23 -4.74 -17.89
CA GLY A 113 -1.66 -5.56 -19.02
C GLY A 113 -0.60 -6.45 -19.66
N GLN A 114 0.66 -6.37 -19.23
CA GLN A 114 1.78 -7.16 -19.73
C GLN A 114 2.71 -7.57 -18.58
N PRO A 115 3.33 -8.77 -18.63
CA PRO A 115 4.34 -9.17 -17.65
C PRO A 115 5.53 -8.21 -17.67
N HIS A 116 6.31 -8.23 -16.59
CA HIS A 116 7.53 -7.44 -16.45
C HIS A 116 7.28 -5.93 -16.68
N ARG A 117 6.21 -5.44 -16.10
CA ARG A 117 5.86 -4.00 -16.09
C ARG A 117 5.74 -3.56 -14.64
N TRP A 118 6.87 -3.13 -14.10
CA TRP A 118 6.99 -2.68 -12.73
C TRP A 118 6.55 -1.23 -12.57
N LEU A 119 6.15 -0.87 -11.37
CA LEU A 119 5.95 0.50 -10.93
C LEU A 119 6.70 0.74 -9.62
N ALA A 120 7.24 1.96 -9.46
CA ALA A 120 8.08 2.33 -8.34
C ALA A 120 7.36 3.33 -7.45
N PRO A 121 6.80 2.92 -6.29
CA PRO A 121 6.24 3.85 -5.35
C PRO A 121 7.30 4.82 -4.80
N LEU A 122 6.96 6.10 -4.74
CA LEU A 122 7.81 7.15 -4.17
C LEU A 122 7.46 7.42 -2.72
N GLY A 123 6.17 7.38 -2.39
CA GLY A 123 5.65 7.67 -1.06
C GLY A 123 4.24 8.21 -1.10
N ALA A 124 3.77 8.67 0.05
CA ALA A 124 2.47 9.29 0.22
C ALA A 124 2.57 10.54 1.10
N ALA A 125 1.87 11.60 0.71
CA ALA A 125 1.77 12.86 1.41
C ALA A 125 0.58 13.68 0.88
N ASP A 126 0.19 14.73 1.59
CA ASP A 126 -0.69 15.77 1.05
C ASP A 126 0.12 16.60 0.03
N LEU A 127 -0.04 16.29 -1.25
CA LEU A 127 0.77 16.88 -2.32
C LEU A 127 0.18 18.18 -2.89
N ASP A 128 -1.12 18.41 -2.70
CA ASP A 128 -1.80 19.61 -3.20
C ASP A 128 -2.24 20.59 -2.10
N GLY A 129 -2.06 20.23 -0.82
CA GLY A 129 -2.35 21.06 0.34
C GLY A 129 -3.84 21.09 0.73
N ASP A 130 -4.64 20.13 0.28
CA ASP A 130 -6.07 20.05 0.59
C ASP A 130 -6.39 19.29 1.89
N GLY A 131 -5.35 18.76 2.57
CA GLY A 131 -5.46 18.01 3.82
C GLY A 131 -5.73 16.51 3.62
N ARG A 132 -5.72 16.01 2.39
CA ARG A 132 -5.86 14.59 2.04
C ARG A 132 -4.53 14.05 1.52
N VAL A 133 -4.29 12.76 1.70
CA VAL A 133 -3.01 12.13 1.32
C VAL A 133 -3.13 11.48 -0.06
N GLU A 134 -2.16 11.77 -0.92
CA GLU A 134 -1.96 11.13 -2.21
C GLU A 134 -0.80 10.16 -2.16
N ILE A 135 -0.85 9.16 -3.04
CA ILE A 135 0.24 8.24 -3.34
C ILE A 135 0.87 8.66 -4.66
N ALA A 136 2.18 8.86 -4.66
CA ALA A 136 2.97 9.10 -5.86
C ALA A 136 3.79 7.88 -6.24
N TYR A 137 3.81 7.51 -7.52
CA TYR A 137 4.65 6.44 -8.04
C TYR A 137 5.09 6.71 -9.48
N ILE A 138 6.20 6.09 -9.90
CA ILE A 138 6.63 6.11 -11.30
C ILE A 138 6.08 4.89 -12.02
N ASP A 139 5.29 5.10 -13.05
CA ASP A 139 4.86 4.06 -13.96
C ASP A 139 6.02 3.65 -14.87
N ARG A 140 6.36 2.37 -14.84
CA ARG A 140 7.37 1.73 -15.70
C ARG A 140 8.63 2.59 -15.84
N PRO A 141 9.46 2.74 -14.78
CA PRO A 141 10.60 3.66 -14.74
C PRO A 141 11.57 3.55 -15.91
N HIS A 142 11.67 2.37 -16.54
CA HIS A 142 12.54 2.11 -17.68
C HIS A 142 11.88 2.37 -19.04
N LEU A 143 10.55 2.49 -19.09
CA LEU A 143 9.78 2.57 -20.33
C LEU A 143 8.96 3.84 -20.45
N ALA A 144 7.87 3.92 -19.66
CA ALA A 144 6.93 5.04 -19.73
C ALA A 144 7.47 6.28 -19.05
N LYS A 145 8.15 6.14 -17.90
CA LYS A 145 8.74 7.24 -17.12
C LYS A 145 7.70 8.30 -16.79
N VAL A 146 6.55 7.88 -16.32
CA VAL A 146 5.44 8.76 -15.97
C VAL A 146 5.28 8.79 -14.46
N LEU A 147 5.39 9.95 -13.85
CA LEU A 147 4.91 10.17 -12.48
C LEU A 147 3.39 10.10 -12.50
N VAL A 148 2.83 9.28 -11.64
CA VAL A 148 1.38 9.15 -11.44
C VAL A 148 1.07 9.47 -9.99
N VAL A 149 0.04 10.28 -9.79
CA VAL A 149 -0.50 10.64 -8.47
C VAL A 149 -1.92 10.10 -8.38
N VAL A 150 -2.18 9.32 -7.34
CA VAL A 150 -3.51 8.76 -7.07
C VAL A 150 -3.91 9.02 -5.62
N ARG A 151 -5.21 9.02 -5.34
CA ARG A 151 -5.77 9.15 -3.99
C ARG A 151 -6.64 7.94 -3.68
N LEU A 152 -6.59 7.48 -2.43
CA LEU A 152 -7.57 6.52 -1.92
C LEU A 152 -8.88 7.25 -1.64
N ASP A 153 -9.94 6.90 -2.33
CA ASP A 153 -11.26 7.49 -2.16
C ASP A 153 -12.36 6.42 -2.26
N GLY A 154 -13.09 6.23 -1.18
CA GLY A 154 -14.19 5.25 -1.10
C GLY A 154 -13.75 3.83 -1.45
N GLY A 155 -12.54 3.39 -1.05
CA GLY A 155 -11.99 2.06 -1.34
C GLY A 155 -11.50 1.89 -2.79
N ARG A 156 -11.19 2.99 -3.48
CA ARG A 156 -10.67 3.00 -4.85
C ARG A 156 -9.45 3.90 -4.96
N LEU A 157 -8.52 3.54 -5.84
CA LEU A 157 -7.42 4.41 -6.25
C LEU A 157 -7.89 5.28 -7.41
N VAL A 158 -8.06 6.57 -7.15
CA VAL A 158 -8.54 7.57 -8.12
C VAL A 158 -7.35 8.33 -8.67
N PRO A 159 -7.08 8.29 -9.99
CA PRO A 159 -6.03 9.10 -10.60
C PRO A 159 -6.34 10.59 -10.48
N LEU A 160 -5.33 11.38 -10.07
CA LEU A 160 -5.44 12.84 -9.95
C LEU A 160 -4.56 13.57 -10.96
N ALA A 161 -3.31 13.10 -11.15
CA ALA A 161 -2.37 13.75 -12.04
C ALA A 161 -1.37 12.75 -12.64
N GLU A 162 -0.84 13.13 -13.82
CA GLU A 162 0.25 12.42 -14.48
C GLU A 162 1.24 13.45 -15.06
N ALA A 163 2.56 13.13 -14.97
CA ALA A 163 3.61 13.95 -15.56
C ALA A 163 4.64 13.05 -16.25
N PRO A 164 4.79 13.12 -17.57
CA PRO A 164 5.73 12.30 -18.33
C PRO A 164 7.18 12.77 -18.16
N GLY A 165 8.13 11.89 -18.45
CA GLY A 165 9.57 12.18 -18.47
C GLY A 165 10.27 12.11 -17.12
N LEU A 166 9.60 11.59 -16.09
CA LEU A 166 10.16 11.44 -14.76
C LEU A 166 10.47 9.97 -14.45
N THR A 167 11.63 9.73 -13.85
CA THR A 167 12.03 8.39 -13.38
C THR A 167 12.90 8.50 -12.13
N ASN A 168 12.80 7.54 -11.26
CA ASN A 168 13.60 7.41 -10.03
C ASN A 168 14.55 6.20 -10.07
N HIS A 169 14.60 5.47 -11.18
CA HIS A 169 15.38 4.25 -11.29
C HIS A 169 15.92 4.04 -12.71
N ARG A 170 17.15 3.51 -12.83
CA ARG A 170 17.78 3.07 -14.08
C ARG A 170 18.15 1.62 -13.99
N ILE A 171 18.11 0.90 -15.11
CA ILE A 171 18.55 -0.50 -15.17
C ILE A 171 20.00 -0.59 -14.71
N GLY A 172 20.27 -1.46 -13.73
CA GLY A 172 21.59 -1.68 -13.16
C GLY A 172 21.98 -0.76 -11.99
N ASP A 173 21.13 0.19 -11.62
CA ASP A 173 21.33 0.94 -10.38
C ASP A 173 20.94 0.03 -9.18
N ALA A 174 21.79 0.00 -8.15
CA ALA A 174 21.40 -0.54 -6.86
C ALA A 174 20.40 0.42 -6.21
N LEU A 175 19.37 -0.12 -5.60
CA LEU A 175 18.36 0.64 -4.85
C LEU A 175 18.85 0.92 -3.44
#